data_bf468ab90e6bff5cc16397f74af989f6
#
_entry.id   bf468ab90e6bff5cc16397f74af989f6
#
_cell.length_a   1.000
_cell.length_b   1.000
_cell.length_c   1.000
_cell.angle_alpha   90.00
_cell.angle_beta   90.00
_cell.angle_gamma   90.00
#
_symmetry.space_group_name_H-M   'P 1'
#
loop_
_entity.id
_entity.type
_entity.pdbx_description
1 polymer ?
#
loop_
_entity_poly.entity_id
_entity_poly.type
_entity_poly.pdbx_seq_one_letter_code
_entity_poly.pdbx_strand_id
1 'polypeptide(L)'
;MLHCAGCDFLLHFNPTVGVGGFVTDGVGRLLWGRRAKHPARGKLALPGGFVDFGETAEEALRREIREEVNLAVGPLQFLCSQPNEYFYHGITYPVLDLFFVASALDITGLHALDGVESVHWIAPGDLDLDDIAFPSVRRAVEVFRNTRAAGARTEGR
;
A
#
# COMPACT_ATOMS: atom_id res chain seq x y z
N MET A 1 -1.69 -26.73 1.76
CA MET A 1 -2.95 -27.36 2.17
C MET A 1 -2.61 -28.52 3.11
N LEU A 2 -3.27 -28.61 4.26
CA LEU A 2 -3.20 -29.74 5.18
C LEU A 2 -4.54 -30.49 5.15
N HIS A 3 -4.48 -31.83 5.09
CA HIS A 3 -5.64 -32.69 5.15
C HIS A 3 -5.57 -33.53 6.44
N CYS A 4 -6.64 -33.49 7.23
CA CYS A 4 -6.76 -34.33 8.44
C CYS A 4 -7.29 -35.71 8.08
N ALA A 5 -6.48 -36.75 8.26
CA ALA A 5 -6.89 -38.13 7.97
C ALA A 5 -8.00 -38.67 8.88
N GLY A 6 -8.29 -38.00 10.02
CA GLY A 6 -9.28 -38.43 10.99
C GLY A 6 -10.68 -37.85 10.79
N CYS A 7 -10.83 -36.71 10.06
CA CYS A 7 -12.12 -36.03 9.90
C CYS A 7 -12.31 -35.38 8.54
N ASP A 8 -11.43 -35.64 7.57
CA ASP A 8 -11.42 -35.10 6.21
C ASP A 8 -11.36 -33.56 6.13
N PHE A 9 -11.08 -32.86 7.23
CA PHE A 9 -10.93 -31.40 7.24
C PHE A 9 -9.73 -30.98 6.40
N LEU A 10 -9.94 -29.97 5.52
CA LEU A 10 -8.93 -29.36 4.67
C LEU A 10 -8.59 -27.95 5.18
N LEU A 11 -7.33 -27.73 5.57
CA LEU A 11 -6.82 -26.39 5.88
C LEU A 11 -6.05 -25.84 4.70
N HIS A 12 -6.53 -24.72 4.17
CA HIS A 12 -5.83 -23.94 3.14
C HIS A 12 -4.97 -22.86 3.79
N PHE A 13 -3.70 -22.79 3.40
CA PHE A 13 -2.82 -21.68 3.76
C PHE A 13 -3.06 -20.52 2.79
N ASN A 14 -3.87 -19.56 3.20
CA ASN A 14 -4.15 -18.36 2.42
C ASN A 14 -3.14 -17.27 2.74
N PRO A 15 -2.75 -16.43 1.77
CA PRO A 15 -1.94 -15.26 2.05
C PRO A 15 -2.72 -14.29 2.96
N THR A 16 -1.99 -13.58 3.81
CA THR A 16 -2.52 -12.41 4.52
C THR A 16 -2.80 -11.31 3.50
N VAL A 17 -3.89 -10.57 3.67
CA VAL A 17 -4.23 -9.47 2.77
C VAL A 17 -3.64 -8.18 3.31
N GLY A 18 -2.83 -7.51 2.48
CA GLY A 18 -2.32 -6.16 2.72
C GLY A 18 -3.00 -5.15 1.80
N VAL A 19 -3.03 -3.90 2.22
CA VAL A 19 -3.53 -2.77 1.42
C VAL A 19 -2.51 -1.64 1.37
N GLY A 20 -2.42 -0.96 0.24
CA GLY A 20 -1.55 0.20 0.06
C GLY A 20 -2.20 1.28 -0.80
N GLY A 21 -2.03 2.54 -0.40
CA GLY A 21 -2.66 3.69 -1.05
C GLY A 21 -1.69 4.58 -1.82
N PHE A 22 -1.88 4.70 -3.13
CA PHE A 22 -1.31 5.78 -3.94
C PHE A 22 -2.14 7.05 -3.71
N VAL A 23 -1.82 7.77 -2.63
CA VAL A 23 -2.52 9.00 -2.26
C VAL A 23 -1.88 10.17 -3.01
N THR A 24 -2.68 10.87 -3.83
CA THR A 24 -2.22 12.01 -4.62
C THR A 24 -2.61 13.33 -3.97
N ASP A 25 -1.75 14.33 -4.09
CA ASP A 25 -2.10 15.73 -3.80
C ASP A 25 -2.73 16.42 -5.02
N GLY A 26 -3.09 17.70 -4.86
CA GLY A 26 -3.70 18.51 -5.92
C GLY A 26 -2.81 18.78 -7.16
N VAL A 27 -1.51 18.46 -7.08
CA VAL A 27 -0.53 18.65 -8.18
C VAL A 27 0.04 17.34 -8.70
N GLY A 28 -0.47 16.19 -8.24
CA GLY A 28 -0.14 14.86 -8.76
C GLY A 28 1.10 14.20 -8.17
N ARG A 29 1.63 14.70 -7.03
CA ARG A 29 2.65 14.01 -6.26
C ARG A 29 1.99 12.90 -5.43
N LEU A 30 2.78 11.89 -5.07
CA LEU A 30 2.37 10.76 -4.24
C LEU A 30 2.89 10.91 -2.81
N LEU A 31 2.05 10.55 -1.85
CA LEU A 31 2.42 10.49 -0.44
C LEU A 31 3.23 9.23 -0.15
N TRP A 32 4.37 9.43 0.52
CA TRP A 32 5.25 8.38 1.00
C TRP A 32 5.59 8.58 2.46
N GLY A 33 5.63 7.49 3.22
CA GLY A 33 6.14 7.46 4.58
C GLY A 33 7.53 6.82 4.65
N ARG A 34 8.43 7.34 5.48
CA ARG A 34 9.63 6.61 5.91
C ARG A 34 9.24 5.66 7.02
N ARG A 35 9.58 4.38 6.88
CA ARG A 35 9.27 3.37 7.88
C ARG A 35 10.10 3.57 9.14
N ALA A 36 9.44 3.69 10.30
CA ALA A 36 10.10 3.80 11.60
C ALA A 36 10.55 2.44 12.16
N LYS A 37 9.94 1.34 11.70
CA LYS A 37 10.09 -0.01 12.27
C LYS A 37 10.57 -1.03 11.22
N HIS A 38 11.17 -2.13 11.66
CA HIS A 38 11.45 -3.30 10.81
C HIS A 38 10.14 -4.02 10.39
N PRO A 39 10.13 -4.71 9.26
CA PRO A 39 11.20 -4.79 8.26
C PRO A 39 11.37 -3.51 7.45
N ALA A 40 12.52 -3.36 6.80
CA ALA A 40 12.85 -2.26 5.89
C ALA A 40 12.75 -0.85 6.53
N ARG A 41 13.18 -0.71 7.80
CA ARG A 41 13.27 0.59 8.48
C ARG A 41 14.06 1.61 7.64
N GLY A 42 13.57 2.84 7.58
CA GLY A 42 14.17 3.95 6.82
C GLY A 42 13.84 3.96 5.33
N LYS A 43 13.22 2.90 4.79
CA LYS A 43 12.78 2.85 3.40
C LYS A 43 11.41 3.50 3.21
N LEU A 44 11.11 3.92 1.99
CA LEU A 44 9.82 4.47 1.59
C LEU A 44 8.76 3.36 1.51
N ALA A 45 7.58 3.65 2.05
CA ALA A 45 6.39 2.82 1.88
C ALA A 45 5.19 3.72 1.57
N LEU A 46 4.22 3.15 0.86
CA LEU A 46 2.89 3.75 0.75
C LEU A 46 2.18 3.64 2.10
N PRO A 47 1.29 4.58 2.45
CA PRO A 47 0.37 4.39 3.57
C PRO A 47 -0.44 3.12 3.37
N GLY A 48 -0.54 2.29 4.42
CA GLY A 48 -1.26 1.03 4.38
C GLY A 48 -0.74 -0.01 5.36
N GLY A 49 -1.47 -1.11 5.46
CA GLY A 49 -1.19 -2.19 6.38
C GLY A 49 -2.00 -3.44 6.09
N PHE A 50 -2.23 -4.27 7.10
CA PHE A 50 -3.02 -5.48 6.95
C PHE A 50 -4.52 -5.22 7.13
N VAL A 51 -5.32 -5.99 6.40
CA VAL A 51 -6.77 -6.00 6.57
C VAL A 51 -7.10 -6.79 7.83
N ASP A 52 -7.85 -6.17 8.74
CA ASP A 52 -8.32 -6.80 9.95
C ASP A 52 -9.56 -7.66 9.70
N PHE A 53 -9.84 -8.56 10.65
CA PHE A 53 -11.02 -9.41 10.56
C PHE A 53 -12.31 -8.56 10.58
N GLY A 54 -13.15 -8.77 9.58
CA GLY A 54 -14.42 -8.06 9.45
C GLY A 54 -14.36 -6.71 8.71
N GLU A 55 -13.18 -6.30 8.23
CA GLU A 55 -13.01 -5.12 7.37
C GLU A 55 -13.06 -5.49 5.88
N THR A 56 -13.53 -4.56 5.06
CA THR A 56 -13.23 -4.55 3.63
C THR A 56 -11.81 -4.00 3.39
N ALA A 57 -11.23 -4.27 2.22
CA ALA A 57 -9.92 -3.71 1.85
C ALA A 57 -9.94 -2.16 1.84
N GLU A 58 -11.05 -1.56 1.41
CA GLU A 58 -11.25 -0.11 1.38
C GLU A 58 -11.34 0.50 2.79
N GLU A 59 -12.04 -0.17 3.71
CA GLU A 59 -12.12 0.26 5.12
C GLU A 59 -10.74 0.18 5.79
N ALA A 60 -10.04 -0.94 5.62
CA ALA A 60 -8.68 -1.11 6.12
C ALA A 60 -7.75 -0.01 5.63
N LEU A 61 -7.75 0.28 4.32
CA LEU A 61 -6.89 1.32 3.78
C LEU A 61 -7.21 2.71 4.33
N ARG A 62 -8.48 3.05 4.49
CA ARG A 62 -8.88 4.34 5.09
C ARG A 62 -8.46 4.45 6.56
N ARG A 63 -8.57 3.36 7.32
CA ARG A 63 -8.12 3.28 8.72
C ARG A 63 -6.61 3.49 8.79
N GLU A 64 -5.83 2.73 8.02
CA GLU A 64 -4.36 2.82 7.99
C GLU A 64 -3.87 4.22 7.61
N ILE A 65 -4.43 4.84 6.56
CA ILE A 65 -4.07 6.22 6.16
C ILE A 65 -4.33 7.20 7.32
N ARG A 66 -5.42 7.02 8.06
CA ARG A 66 -5.72 7.89 9.20
C ARG A 66 -4.77 7.65 10.36
N GLU A 67 -4.46 6.40 10.68
CA GLU A 67 -3.58 6.01 11.79
C GLU A 67 -2.13 6.38 11.54
N GLU A 68 -1.62 6.21 10.32
CA GLU A 68 -0.23 6.45 9.98
C GLU A 68 0.10 7.91 9.64
N VAL A 69 -0.83 8.65 9.00
CA VAL A 69 -0.53 9.97 8.44
C VAL A 69 -1.62 11.03 8.69
N ASN A 70 -2.68 10.70 9.43
CA ASN A 70 -3.79 11.59 9.78
C ASN A 70 -4.47 12.27 8.57
N LEU A 71 -4.69 11.51 7.50
CA LEU A 71 -5.39 12.02 6.32
C LEU A 71 -6.75 11.36 6.11
N ALA A 72 -7.66 12.13 5.50
CA ALA A 72 -8.86 11.63 4.85
C ALA A 72 -8.66 11.66 3.34
N VAL A 73 -9.13 10.60 2.67
CA VAL A 73 -9.05 10.44 1.21
C VAL A 73 -10.42 10.32 0.58
N GLY A 74 -10.51 10.77 -0.66
CA GLY A 74 -11.69 10.65 -1.50
C GLY A 74 -12.01 9.21 -1.90
N PRO A 75 -12.79 8.99 -2.97
CA PRO A 75 -13.10 7.66 -3.48
C PRO A 75 -11.83 6.86 -3.78
N LEU A 76 -11.82 5.60 -3.36
CA LEU A 76 -10.75 4.65 -3.64
C LEU A 76 -11.01 3.97 -4.98
N GLN A 77 -9.99 3.99 -5.85
CA GLN A 77 -10.02 3.28 -7.13
C GLN A 77 -9.00 2.15 -7.09
N PHE A 78 -9.44 0.90 -7.29
CA PHE A 78 -8.54 -0.24 -7.37
C PHE A 78 -7.54 -0.07 -8.54
N LEU A 79 -6.27 -0.29 -8.26
CA LEU A 79 -5.20 -0.21 -9.24
C LEU A 79 -4.73 -1.59 -9.69
N CYS A 80 -4.24 -2.38 -8.77
CA CYS A 80 -3.72 -3.73 -9.01
C CYS A 80 -3.54 -4.51 -7.71
N SER A 81 -3.29 -5.81 -7.84
CA SER A 81 -2.81 -6.66 -6.76
C SER A 81 -1.41 -7.20 -7.08
N GLN A 82 -0.59 -7.42 -6.04
CA GLN A 82 0.76 -7.98 -6.18
C GLN A 82 1.04 -8.98 -5.05
N PRO A 83 1.64 -10.13 -5.35
CA PRO A 83 2.13 -11.02 -4.31
C PRO A 83 3.33 -10.38 -3.60
N ASN A 84 3.45 -10.64 -2.29
CA ASN A 84 4.54 -10.15 -1.46
C ASN A 84 4.93 -11.19 -0.41
N GLU A 85 6.11 -11.01 0.15
CA GLU A 85 6.59 -11.75 1.32
C GLU A 85 6.92 -10.75 2.42
N TYR A 86 6.37 -10.97 3.60
CA TYR A 86 6.60 -10.11 4.76
C TYR A 86 7.35 -10.90 5.82
N PHE A 87 8.63 -10.56 6.03
CA PHE A 87 9.45 -11.19 7.06
C PHE A 87 9.32 -10.44 8.39
N TYR A 88 8.81 -11.13 9.41
CA TYR A 88 8.63 -10.55 10.73
C TYR A 88 8.88 -11.60 11.83
N HIS A 89 9.73 -11.27 12.81
CA HIS A 89 10.10 -12.15 13.93
C HIS A 89 10.51 -13.58 13.52
N GLY A 90 11.31 -13.71 12.46
CA GLY A 90 11.82 -15.01 12.00
C GLY A 90 10.83 -15.82 11.14
N ILE A 91 9.65 -15.29 10.88
CA ILE A 91 8.63 -15.93 10.05
C ILE A 91 8.39 -15.11 8.77
N THR A 92 8.34 -15.79 7.64
CA THR A 92 7.93 -15.18 6.37
C THR A 92 6.45 -15.46 6.12
N TYR A 93 5.66 -14.40 6.03
CA TYR A 93 4.23 -14.45 5.73
C TYR A 93 4.02 -14.24 4.24
N PRO A 94 3.32 -15.15 3.53
CA PRO A 94 2.83 -14.84 2.19
C PRO A 94 1.75 -13.77 2.30
N VAL A 95 1.85 -12.72 1.49
CA VAL A 95 0.92 -11.59 1.47
C VAL A 95 0.40 -11.37 0.06
N LEU A 96 -0.87 -11.01 -0.05
CA LEU A 96 -1.47 -10.44 -1.25
C LEU A 96 -1.74 -8.96 -0.99
N ASP A 97 -0.92 -8.09 -1.57
CA ASP A 97 -1.11 -6.65 -1.47
C ASP A 97 -2.11 -6.16 -2.53
N LEU A 98 -3.12 -5.40 -2.08
CA LEU A 98 -4.11 -4.73 -2.91
C LEU A 98 -3.81 -3.23 -2.93
N PHE A 99 -3.63 -2.65 -4.11
CA PHE A 99 -3.28 -1.25 -4.27
C PHE A 99 -4.43 -0.44 -4.83
N PHE A 100 -4.64 0.74 -4.23
CA PHE A 100 -5.68 1.69 -4.61
C PHE A 100 -5.07 3.07 -4.88
N VAL A 101 -5.76 3.86 -5.70
CA VAL A 101 -5.46 5.28 -5.93
C VAL A 101 -6.56 6.12 -5.30
N ALA A 102 -6.18 7.20 -4.64
CA ALA A 102 -7.11 8.17 -4.09
C ALA A 102 -6.47 9.57 -4.04
N SER A 103 -7.30 10.60 -4.00
CA SER A 103 -6.84 11.97 -3.74
C SER A 103 -6.99 12.31 -2.25
N ALA A 104 -6.01 13.00 -1.69
CA ALA A 104 -6.14 13.60 -0.37
C ALA A 104 -7.24 14.68 -0.40
N LEU A 105 -8.13 14.69 0.60
CA LEU A 105 -9.19 15.70 0.70
C LEU A 105 -8.70 17.00 1.33
N ASP A 106 -7.86 16.88 2.34
CA ASP A 106 -7.23 18.01 3.04
C ASP A 106 -5.87 17.55 3.58
N ILE A 107 -4.82 18.30 3.23
CA ILE A 107 -3.45 17.98 3.64
C ILE A 107 -2.98 18.78 4.86
N THR A 108 -3.80 19.66 5.43
CA THR A 108 -3.40 20.55 6.54
C THR A 108 -3.10 19.79 7.82
N GLY A 109 -3.73 18.63 8.03
CA GLY A 109 -3.52 17.75 9.17
C GLY A 109 -2.45 16.68 8.99
N LEU A 110 -1.77 16.65 7.82
CA LEU A 110 -0.77 15.62 7.51
C LEU A 110 0.41 15.67 8.48
N HIS A 111 0.68 14.58 9.16
CA HIS A 111 1.89 14.37 9.94
C HIS A 111 2.14 12.88 10.16
N ALA A 112 3.41 12.52 10.39
CA ALA A 112 3.82 11.14 10.65
C ALA A 112 3.31 10.67 12.02
N LEU A 113 2.68 9.51 12.03
CA LEU A 113 2.15 8.84 13.23
C LEU A 113 2.66 7.40 13.32
N ASP A 114 1.82 6.46 13.73
CA ASP A 114 2.26 5.09 14.04
C ASP A 114 3.05 4.44 12.91
N GLY A 115 4.24 3.95 13.26
CA GLY A 115 5.11 3.23 12.32
C GLY A 115 5.78 4.07 11.23
N VAL A 116 5.48 5.39 11.16
CA VAL A 116 6.02 6.33 10.18
C VAL A 116 6.96 7.33 10.85
N GLU A 117 8.19 7.46 10.35
CA GLU A 117 9.19 8.41 10.86
C GLU A 117 9.01 9.81 10.27
N SER A 118 8.69 9.89 8.99
CA SER A 118 8.48 11.14 8.25
C SER A 118 7.61 10.92 7.03
N VAL A 119 6.97 11.98 6.54
CA VAL A 119 6.10 11.95 5.35
C VAL A 119 6.65 12.86 4.25
N HIS A 120 6.49 12.44 3.00
CA HIS A 120 7.04 13.11 1.83
C HIS A 120 6.06 13.07 0.66
N TRP A 121 5.91 14.20 -0.03
CA TRP A 121 5.25 14.26 -1.33
C TRP A 121 6.29 14.14 -2.43
N ILE A 122 6.26 13.07 -3.21
CA ILE A 122 7.26 12.78 -4.25
C ILE A 122 6.54 12.64 -5.59
N ALA A 123 7.04 13.34 -6.61
CA ALA A 123 6.53 13.16 -7.96
C ALA A 123 6.85 11.73 -8.46
N PRO A 124 5.93 11.08 -9.19
CA PRO A 124 6.16 9.70 -9.65
C PRO A 124 7.44 9.51 -10.47
N GLY A 125 7.90 10.55 -11.17
CA GLY A 125 9.14 10.54 -11.96
C GLY A 125 10.42 10.62 -11.13
N ASP A 126 10.34 11.22 -9.94
CA ASP A 126 11.50 11.47 -9.07
C ASP A 126 11.71 10.33 -8.05
N LEU A 127 10.84 9.31 -8.07
CA LEU A 127 10.86 8.22 -7.11
C LEU A 127 12.00 7.24 -7.43
N ASP A 128 12.92 7.08 -6.48
CA ASP A 128 13.93 6.03 -6.51
C ASP A 128 13.30 4.70 -6.08
N LEU A 129 13.22 3.75 -7.03
CA LEU A 129 12.64 2.44 -6.78
C LEU A 129 13.46 1.61 -5.79
N ASP A 130 14.78 1.85 -5.70
CA ASP A 130 15.66 1.14 -4.77
C ASP A 130 15.46 1.59 -3.32
N ASP A 131 14.89 2.78 -3.12
CA ASP A 131 14.52 3.29 -1.80
C ASP A 131 13.14 2.78 -1.31
N ILE A 132 12.39 2.06 -2.13
CA ILE A 132 11.09 1.48 -1.76
C ILE A 132 11.28 0.19 -0.97
N ALA A 133 10.53 0.06 0.14
CA ALA A 133 10.65 -1.02 1.11
C ALA A 133 10.34 -2.41 0.52
N PHE A 134 9.26 -2.53 -0.26
CA PHE A 134 8.72 -3.83 -0.66
C PHE A 134 8.67 -4.01 -2.18
N PRO A 135 9.04 -5.22 -2.68
CA PRO A 135 8.98 -5.51 -4.11
C PRO A 135 7.58 -5.39 -4.73
N SER A 136 6.52 -5.71 -3.99
CA SER A 136 5.13 -5.55 -4.41
C SER A 136 4.81 -4.08 -4.73
N VAL A 137 5.26 -3.16 -3.88
CA VAL A 137 5.08 -1.71 -4.07
C VAL A 137 5.83 -1.21 -5.30
N ARG A 138 7.07 -1.69 -5.54
CA ARG A 138 7.84 -1.33 -6.75
C ARG A 138 7.08 -1.72 -8.02
N ARG A 139 6.55 -2.95 -8.08
CA ARG A 139 5.73 -3.41 -9.21
C ARG A 139 4.44 -2.58 -9.37
N ALA A 140 3.80 -2.24 -8.26
CA ALA A 140 2.60 -1.40 -8.29
C ALA A 140 2.89 0.03 -8.78
N VAL A 141 4.07 0.61 -8.47
CA VAL A 141 4.53 1.90 -9.01
C VAL A 141 4.67 1.84 -10.52
N GLU A 142 5.18 0.75 -11.07
CA GLU A 142 5.27 0.57 -12.54
C GLU A 142 3.88 0.54 -13.19
N VAL A 143 2.93 -0.19 -12.58
CA VAL A 143 1.53 -0.22 -13.04
C VAL A 143 0.93 1.20 -12.99
N PHE A 144 1.11 1.93 -11.88
CA PHE A 144 0.62 3.29 -11.71
C PHE A 144 1.17 4.25 -12.78
N ARG A 145 2.49 4.19 -13.04
CA ARG A 145 3.14 5.02 -14.08
C ARG A 145 2.56 4.73 -15.47
N ASN A 146 2.39 3.46 -15.81
CA ASN A 146 1.86 3.03 -17.11
C ASN A 146 0.39 3.44 -17.32
N THR A 147 -0.44 3.33 -16.28
CA THR A 147 -1.86 3.73 -16.33
C THR A 147 -1.99 5.24 -16.59
N ARG A 148 -1.18 6.07 -15.91
CA ARG A 148 -1.19 7.52 -16.13
C ARG A 148 -0.68 7.92 -17.52
N ALA A 149 0.36 7.26 -18.02
CA ALA A 149 0.88 7.50 -19.35
C ALA A 149 -0.14 7.15 -20.46
N ALA A 150 -0.97 6.13 -20.24
CA ALA A 150 -2.06 5.74 -21.15
C ALA A 150 -3.21 6.78 -21.12
N GLY A 151 -3.60 7.27 -19.93
CA GLY A 151 -4.64 8.30 -19.76
C GLY A 151 -4.27 9.63 -20.44
N ALA A 152 -3.04 10.06 -20.29
CA ALA A 152 -2.57 11.31 -20.92
C ALA A 152 -2.59 11.30 -22.47
N ARG A 153 -2.50 10.10 -23.10
CA ARG A 153 -2.57 9.96 -24.57
C ARG A 153 -4.01 10.01 -25.12
N THR A 154 -5.01 9.70 -24.28
CA THR A 154 -6.43 9.72 -24.69
C THR A 154 -7.06 11.10 -24.58
N GLU A 155 -6.55 11.98 -23.72
CA GLU A 155 -7.03 13.37 -23.56
C GLU A 155 -6.43 14.38 -24.57
N GLY A 156 -5.44 13.97 -25.35
CA GLY A 156 -4.74 14.79 -26.35
C GLY A 156 -5.22 14.62 -27.81
N ARG A 157 -6.44 14.05 -28.02
CA ARG A 157 -7.04 13.91 -29.37
C ARG A 157 -8.34 14.69 -29.50
#